data_80f4b8ccdcfdf81bb553feab7eafe8fc
#
_entry.id   80f4b8ccdcfdf81bb553feab7eafe8fc
#
_cell.length_a   1.000
_cell.length_b   1.000
_cell.length_c   1.000
_cell.angle_alpha   90.00
_cell.angle_beta   90.00
_cell.angle_gamma   90.00
#
_symmetry.space_group_name_H-M   'P 1'
#
loop_
_entity.id
_entity.type
_entity.pdbx_description
1 polymer ?
#
loop_
_entity_poly.entity_id
_entity_poly.type
_entity_poly.pdbx_seq_one_letter_code
_entity_poly.pdbx_strand_id
1 'polypeptide(L)'
;MPRYLIERLYTVPMEDVPVVATRSKAIAHHHYPDTIVWEHSHVVLDAEGNPKSFCVYTAPSEEIVREHADDLGDHVVQQIYEIAGDVTPDDFPLTDAPS
;
A
#
# COMPACT_ATOMS: atom_id res chain seq x y z
N MET A 1 11.46 2.35 -11.81
CA MET A 1 10.66 1.15 -11.50
C MET A 1 9.21 1.53 -11.35
N PRO A 2 8.28 0.65 -11.70
CA PRO A 2 6.84 0.91 -11.50
C PRO A 2 6.49 1.08 -10.03
N ARG A 3 5.40 1.79 -9.80
CA ARG A 3 4.81 1.96 -8.48
C ARG A 3 3.48 1.21 -8.44
N TYR A 4 3.19 0.63 -7.30
CA TYR A 4 1.99 -0.19 -7.12
C TYR A 4 1.19 0.27 -5.91
N LEU A 5 -0.13 0.24 -6.05
CA LEU A 5 -1.08 0.40 -4.96
C LEU A 5 -1.57 -0.99 -4.57
N ILE A 6 -1.33 -1.38 -3.33
CA ILE A 6 -1.80 -2.67 -2.82
C ILE A 6 -2.92 -2.45 -1.79
N GLU A 7 -4.04 -3.09 -2.03
CA GLU A 7 -5.20 -3.05 -1.16
C GLU A 7 -5.23 -4.31 -0.30
N ARG A 8 -5.14 -4.15 1.03
CA ARG A 8 -5.05 -5.25 1.99
C ARG A 8 -6.17 -5.17 3.00
N LEU A 9 -6.81 -6.33 3.26
CA LEU A 9 -7.69 -6.49 4.41
C LEU A 9 -6.91 -7.23 5.50
N TYR A 10 -6.80 -6.63 6.68
CA TYR A 10 -6.08 -7.27 7.78
C TYR A 10 -6.93 -8.35 8.44
N THR A 11 -6.26 -9.43 8.88
CA THR A 11 -6.90 -10.52 9.62
C THR A 11 -6.67 -10.41 11.12
N VAL A 12 -6.11 -9.28 11.56
CA VAL A 12 -5.86 -8.93 12.96
C VAL A 12 -6.61 -7.64 13.29
N PRO A 13 -6.91 -7.37 14.59
CA PRO A 13 -7.56 -6.13 14.97
C PRO A 13 -6.66 -4.91 14.76
N MET A 14 -7.27 -3.72 14.73
CA MET A 14 -6.57 -2.45 14.48
C MET A 14 -5.37 -2.26 15.41
N GLU A 15 -5.49 -2.65 16.67
CA GLU A 15 -4.42 -2.52 17.66
C GLU A 15 -3.15 -3.30 17.31
N ASP A 16 -3.26 -4.35 16.48
CA ASP A 16 -2.12 -5.17 16.03
C ASP A 16 -1.56 -4.74 14.68
N VAL A 17 -2.22 -3.82 13.98
CA VAL A 17 -1.75 -3.32 12.68
C VAL A 17 -0.34 -2.71 12.76
N PRO A 18 0.02 -1.93 13.80
CA PRO A 18 1.39 -1.43 13.92
C PRO A 18 2.45 -2.53 14.00
N VAL A 19 2.15 -3.68 14.60
CA VAL A 19 3.06 -4.83 14.65
C VAL A 19 3.28 -5.40 13.25
N VAL A 20 2.20 -5.53 12.49
CA VAL A 20 2.26 -6.01 11.10
C VAL A 20 3.07 -5.02 10.24
N ALA A 21 2.84 -3.73 10.40
CA ALA A 21 3.59 -2.69 9.68
C ALA A 21 5.09 -2.73 10.00
N THR A 22 5.45 -2.93 11.26
CA THR A 22 6.84 -3.04 11.70
C THR A 22 7.50 -4.26 11.03
N ARG A 23 6.82 -5.39 11.00
CA ARG A 23 7.30 -6.60 10.34
C ARG A 23 7.44 -6.40 8.82
N SER A 24 6.49 -5.72 8.20
CA SER A 24 6.53 -5.39 6.77
C SER A 24 7.78 -4.58 6.41
N LYS A 25 8.09 -3.57 7.21
CA LYS A 25 9.29 -2.75 7.03
C LYS A 25 10.56 -3.59 7.15
N ALA A 26 10.61 -4.46 8.16
CA ALA A 26 11.76 -5.33 8.39
C ALA A 26 11.97 -6.32 7.23
N ILE A 27 10.89 -6.93 6.74
CA ILE A 27 10.97 -7.86 5.60
C ILE A 27 11.46 -7.14 4.35
N ALA A 28 10.91 -5.98 4.04
CA ALA A 28 11.34 -5.19 2.88
C ALA A 28 12.83 -4.82 2.98
N HIS A 29 13.28 -4.43 4.17
CA HIS A 29 14.68 -4.04 4.38
C HIS A 29 15.65 -5.21 4.28
N HIS A 30 15.33 -6.35 4.89
CA HIS A 30 16.23 -7.49 5.01
C HIS A 30 16.14 -8.49 3.87
N HIS A 31 14.95 -8.73 3.32
CA HIS A 31 14.72 -9.73 2.29
C HIS A 31 14.65 -9.14 0.88
N TYR A 32 14.33 -7.87 0.75
CA TYR A 32 14.19 -7.19 -0.54
C TYR A 32 14.97 -5.86 -0.55
N PRO A 33 16.26 -5.86 -0.12
CA PRO A 33 17.04 -4.61 -0.11
C PRO A 33 17.18 -4.07 -1.52
N ASP A 34 16.99 -2.75 -1.69
CA ASP A 34 17.08 -2.05 -2.97
C ASP A 34 16.09 -2.54 -4.05
N THR A 35 15.16 -3.40 -3.66
CA THR A 35 14.18 -4.00 -4.59
C THR A 35 12.78 -3.43 -4.34
N ILE A 36 12.34 -3.40 -3.08
CA ILE A 36 11.05 -2.85 -2.70
C ILE A 36 11.27 -1.60 -1.87
N VAL A 37 10.61 -0.50 -2.26
CA VAL A 37 10.57 0.73 -1.49
C VAL A 37 9.14 0.98 -1.06
N TRP A 38 8.89 0.94 0.23
CA TRP A 38 7.59 1.32 0.80
C TRP A 38 7.54 2.84 0.93
N GLU A 39 6.68 3.49 0.14
CA GLU A 39 6.57 4.94 0.17
C GLU A 39 5.69 5.42 1.34
N HIS A 40 4.46 4.94 1.38
CA HIS A 40 3.50 5.28 2.43
C HIS A 40 2.27 4.38 2.34
N SER A 41 1.43 4.45 3.37
CA SER A 41 0.16 3.73 3.42
C SER A 41 -0.91 4.59 4.05
N HIS A 42 -2.15 4.33 3.66
CA HIS A 42 -3.34 4.82 4.36
C HIS A 42 -4.02 3.63 5.02
N VAL A 43 -4.21 3.70 6.33
CA VAL A 43 -4.99 2.72 7.06
C VAL A 43 -6.39 3.28 7.23
N VAL A 44 -7.38 2.50 6.82
CA VAL A 44 -8.79 2.89 6.91
C VAL A 44 -9.58 1.81 7.65
N LEU A 45 -10.75 2.17 8.12
CA LEU A 45 -11.70 1.19 8.66
C LEU A 45 -12.82 1.05 7.64
N ASP A 46 -13.17 -0.20 7.32
CA ASP A 46 -14.31 -0.45 6.42
C ASP A 46 -15.64 -0.19 7.15
N ALA A 47 -16.76 -0.41 6.46
CA ALA A 47 -18.09 -0.17 7.01
C ALA A 47 -18.38 -0.99 8.28
N GLU A 48 -17.67 -2.10 8.46
CA GLU A 48 -17.84 -3.01 9.61
C GLU A 48 -16.80 -2.76 10.70
N GLY A 49 -15.92 -1.77 10.50
CA GLY A 49 -14.87 -1.41 11.45
C GLY A 49 -13.61 -2.25 11.32
N ASN A 50 -13.47 -3.06 10.28
CA ASN A 50 -12.27 -3.85 10.06
C ASN A 50 -11.16 -3.00 9.46
N PRO A 51 -9.89 -3.18 9.90
CA PRO A 51 -8.79 -2.42 9.35
C PRO A 51 -8.42 -2.90 7.96
N LYS A 52 -8.16 -1.93 7.09
CA LYS A 52 -7.79 -2.11 5.71
C LYS A 52 -6.72 -1.09 5.36
N SER A 53 -5.79 -1.41 4.47
CA SER A 53 -4.80 -0.43 4.04
C SER A 53 -4.68 -0.34 2.53
N PHE A 54 -4.29 0.84 2.08
CA PHE A 54 -3.86 1.11 0.72
C PHE A 54 -2.42 1.56 0.80
N CYS A 55 -1.51 0.71 0.37
CA CYS A 55 -0.07 0.92 0.50
C CYS A 55 0.54 1.19 -0.87
N VAL A 56 1.46 2.14 -0.93
CA VAL A 56 2.18 2.48 -2.15
C VAL A 56 3.61 1.96 -2.05
N TYR A 57 3.99 1.14 -3.02
CA TYR A 57 5.34 0.58 -3.14
C TYR A 57 5.93 0.85 -4.51
N THR A 58 7.23 1.07 -4.54
CA THR A 58 8.03 0.98 -5.76
C THR A 58 8.70 -0.38 -5.80
N ALA A 59 8.53 -1.13 -6.88
CA ALA A 59 9.08 -2.47 -7.03
C ALA A 59 9.27 -2.80 -8.52
N PRO A 60 10.14 -3.78 -8.86
CA PRO A 60 10.38 -4.16 -10.25
C PRO A 60 9.16 -4.76 -10.94
N SER A 61 8.30 -5.45 -10.21
CA SER A 61 7.13 -6.13 -10.76
C SER A 61 6.07 -6.37 -9.71
N GLU A 62 4.84 -6.63 -10.16
CA GLU A 62 3.73 -7.03 -9.29
C GLU A 62 4.05 -8.32 -8.52
N GLU A 63 4.76 -9.26 -9.16
CA GLU A 63 5.12 -10.54 -8.55
C GLU A 63 5.95 -10.35 -7.28
N ILE A 64 6.90 -9.44 -7.30
CA ILE A 64 7.74 -9.12 -6.14
C ILE A 64 6.89 -8.54 -5.01
N VAL A 65 5.92 -7.69 -5.33
CA VAL A 65 4.99 -7.14 -4.34
C VAL A 65 4.16 -8.27 -3.70
N ARG A 66 3.70 -9.23 -4.51
CA ARG A 66 2.95 -10.39 -4.00
C ARG A 66 3.80 -11.29 -3.11
N GLU A 67 5.06 -11.53 -3.47
CA GLU A 67 5.98 -12.31 -2.66
C GLU A 67 6.19 -11.67 -1.28
N HIS A 68 6.40 -10.36 -1.26
CA HIS A 68 6.54 -9.62 0.01
C HIS A 68 5.27 -9.75 0.85
N ALA A 69 4.09 -9.63 0.23
CA ALA A 69 2.82 -9.76 0.93
C ALA A 69 2.63 -11.17 1.52
N ASP A 70 3.01 -12.20 0.76
CA ASP A 70 2.94 -13.60 1.22
C ASP A 70 3.88 -13.84 2.41
N ASP A 71 5.07 -13.28 2.38
CA ASP A 71 6.04 -13.39 3.49
C ASP A 71 5.54 -12.69 4.75
N LEU A 72 4.78 -11.61 4.58
CA LEU A 72 4.27 -10.83 5.70
C LEU A 72 3.18 -11.54 6.51
N GLY A 73 2.17 -12.08 5.84
CA GLY A 73 1.02 -12.69 6.51
C GLY A 73 0.09 -11.71 7.21
N ASP A 74 -0.86 -12.23 7.95
CA ASP A 74 -1.85 -11.48 8.77
C ASP A 74 -2.72 -10.51 7.99
N HIS A 75 -2.84 -10.71 6.68
CA HIS A 75 -3.72 -9.95 5.80
C HIS A 75 -4.06 -10.73 4.55
N VAL A 76 -5.08 -10.25 3.85
CA VAL A 76 -5.47 -10.75 2.53
C VAL A 76 -5.27 -9.63 1.53
N VAL A 77 -4.51 -9.89 0.48
CA VAL A 77 -4.39 -8.96 -0.65
C VAL A 77 -5.67 -9.03 -1.47
N GLN A 78 -6.39 -7.92 -1.55
CA GLN A 78 -7.62 -7.83 -2.32
C GLN A 78 -7.36 -7.42 -3.76
N GLN A 79 -6.48 -6.46 -3.97
CA GLN A 79 -6.10 -5.98 -5.30
C GLN A 79 -4.70 -5.39 -5.27
N ILE A 80 -4.02 -5.48 -6.42
CA ILE A 80 -2.78 -4.75 -6.70
C ILE A 80 -2.99 -4.01 -8.01
N TYR A 81 -2.74 -2.70 -7.99
CA TYR A 81 -2.86 -1.83 -9.17
C TYR A 81 -1.51 -1.22 -9.49
N GLU A 82 -1.13 -1.21 -10.75
CA GLU A 82 -0.01 -0.40 -11.18
C GLU A 82 -0.46 1.07 -11.23
N ILE A 83 0.31 1.95 -10.59
CA ILE A 83 -0.01 3.37 -10.57
C ILE A 83 0.42 3.99 -11.89
N ALA A 84 -0.54 4.57 -12.62
CA ALA A 84 -0.26 5.26 -13.89
C ALA A 84 0.35 6.64 -13.68
N GLY A 85 0.01 7.29 -12.57
CA GLY A 85 0.54 8.60 -12.22
C GLY A 85 -0.17 9.17 -11.01
N ASP A 86 0.41 10.22 -10.44
CA ASP A 86 -0.19 10.94 -9.33
C ASP A 86 -0.88 12.18 -9.88
N VAL A 87 -2.04 12.50 -9.32
CA VAL A 87 -2.84 13.66 -9.71
C VAL A 87 -3.08 14.51 -8.47
N THR A 88 -2.70 15.77 -8.52
CA THR A 88 -2.90 16.71 -7.43
C THR A 88 -3.58 17.98 -7.95
N PRO A 89 -4.19 18.79 -7.06
CA PRO A 89 -4.78 20.06 -7.48
C PRO A 89 -3.78 20.99 -8.19
N ASP A 90 -2.50 20.91 -7.85
CA ASP A 90 -1.44 21.75 -8.45
C ASP A 90 -1.18 21.40 -9.92
N ASP A 91 -1.63 20.22 -10.38
CA ASP A 91 -1.48 19.82 -11.78
C ASP A 91 -2.49 20.51 -12.70
N PHE A 92 -3.46 21.20 -12.15
CA PHE A 92 -4.56 21.79 -12.90
C PHE A 92 -4.72 23.28 -12.61
N PRO A 93 -5.14 24.07 -13.61
CA PRO A 93 -5.39 25.50 -13.38
C PRO A 93 -6.67 25.68 -12.58
N LEU A 94 -6.70 26.74 -11.77
CA LEU A 94 -7.94 27.20 -11.17
C LEU A 94 -8.75 27.94 -12.23
N THR A 95 -9.94 27.45 -12.52
CA THR A 95 -10.87 28.10 -13.44
C THR A 95 -11.99 28.78 -12.67
N ASP A 96 -12.91 29.46 -13.40
CA ASP A 96 -14.10 29.99 -12.79
C ASP A 96 -14.95 28.89 -12.17
N ALA A 97 -15.76 29.26 -11.17
CA ALA A 97 -16.67 28.33 -10.53
C ALA A 97 -17.63 27.73 -11.57
N PRO A 98 -17.90 26.39 -11.47
CA PRO A 98 -18.84 25.76 -12.37
C PRO A 98 -20.24 26.34 -12.15
N SER A 99 -20.98 26.50 -13.27
CA SER A 99 -22.34 27.04 -13.26
C SER A 99 -23.39 25.95 -13.08
#